data_00ff73c90ee082fb0390b00100c7789b
#
_entry.id   00ff73c90ee082fb0390b00100c7789b
#
_cell.length_a   1.000
_cell.length_b   1.000
_cell.length_c   1.000
_cell.angle_alpha   90.00
_cell.angle_beta   90.00
_cell.angle_gamma   90.00
#
_symmetry.space_group_name_H-M   'P 1'
#
loop_
_entity.id
_entity.type
_entity.pdbx_description
1 polymer ?
#
loop_
_entity_poly.entity_id
_entity_poly.type
_entity_poly.pdbx_seq_one_letter_code
_entity_poly.pdbx_strand_id
1 'polypeptide(L)'
;MKIKLKKGCILMLQFETQLKKLKHEVLVEVVKLARENNITKKELDKIPYKIIQGDKARYRCCVYKEREVVAERARIALDLNPNGENKKVNTEKINIKDGEQIIYVLEAACDSCPINDFTVTDLCRGCLAHRCKESCKFGAISYINGRAYIDQDKCKSCGACKKACQYDAISEMIRPCKSVCPTGALDINKDTSKAIIHEEKCVNCGACMSACPFGAISDRSLIAPVARLLEKKEKNIYAIVAPAITGQVPAIITYGQVKNAIKSLGFKDMYEAACGADAVTVHEANEFV
;
A
#
# COMPACT_ATOMS: atom_id res chain seq x y z
N MET A 1 5.57 -17.45 12.19
CA MET A 1 6.07 -17.09 13.55
C MET A 1 5.09 -17.65 14.57
N LYS A 2 5.56 -18.44 15.52
CA LYS A 2 4.70 -19.05 16.55
C LYS A 2 4.82 -18.21 17.82
N ILE A 3 3.73 -17.64 18.28
CA ILE A 3 3.68 -16.93 19.56
C ILE A 3 3.17 -17.91 20.62
N LYS A 4 4.01 -18.26 21.60
CA LYS A 4 3.60 -19.08 22.75
C LYS A 4 2.80 -18.23 23.74
N LEU A 5 1.48 -18.48 23.83
CA LEU A 5 0.66 -17.98 24.91
C LEU A 5 0.81 -18.87 26.14
N LYS A 6 0.76 -18.28 27.35
CA LYS A 6 0.85 -19.01 28.64
C LYS A 6 -0.33 -19.96 28.83
N LYS A 7 -0.44 -21.04 28.14
CA LYS A 7 -1.31 -22.22 28.30
C LYS A 7 -1.28 -23.11 27.05
N GLY A 8 -0.12 -23.18 26.35
CA GLY A 8 0.04 -24.17 25.28
C GLY A 8 -0.71 -23.91 23.96
N CYS A 9 -1.43 -22.80 23.82
CA CYS A 9 -2.08 -22.43 22.59
C CYS A 9 -1.09 -21.71 21.67
N ILE A 10 -0.79 -22.32 20.53
CA ILE A 10 0.08 -21.73 19.51
C ILE A 10 -0.83 -20.96 18.55
N LEU A 11 -0.87 -19.65 18.66
CA LEU A 11 -1.54 -18.81 17.67
C LEU A 11 -0.63 -18.71 16.44
N MET A 12 -1.04 -19.32 15.34
CA MET A 12 -0.39 -19.06 14.05
C MET A 12 -0.91 -17.73 13.53
N LEU A 13 -0.01 -16.79 13.20
CA LEU A 13 -0.36 -15.59 12.47
C LEU A 13 -0.89 -15.99 11.09
N GLN A 14 -2.21 -15.86 10.90
CA GLN A 14 -2.85 -16.01 9.61
C GLN A 14 -2.91 -14.63 8.95
N PHE A 15 -2.34 -14.52 7.77
CA PHE A 15 -2.42 -13.31 6.96
C PHE A 15 -3.54 -13.51 5.94
N GLU A 16 -4.47 -12.56 5.88
CA GLU A 16 -5.60 -12.59 4.92
C GLU A 16 -5.12 -12.59 3.46
N THR A 17 -3.97 -11.95 3.20
CA THR A 17 -3.41 -11.85 1.85
C THR A 17 -1.90 -12.07 1.84
N GLN A 18 -1.38 -12.53 0.71
CA GLN A 18 0.06 -12.66 0.50
C GLN A 18 0.80 -11.30 0.60
N LEU A 19 0.11 -10.22 0.22
CA LEU A 19 0.64 -8.85 0.36
C LEU A 19 0.85 -8.47 1.82
N LYS A 20 -0.11 -8.75 2.71
CA LYS A 20 0.03 -8.48 4.15
C LYS A 20 1.17 -9.30 4.75
N LYS A 21 1.31 -10.56 4.33
CA LYS A 21 2.42 -11.42 4.73
C LYS A 21 3.77 -10.84 4.31
N LEU A 22 3.91 -10.46 3.05
CA LEU A 22 5.15 -9.87 2.53
C LEU A 22 5.51 -8.56 3.26
N LYS A 23 4.54 -7.67 3.47
CA LYS A 23 4.75 -6.44 4.25
C LYS A 23 5.27 -6.75 5.66
N HIS A 24 4.68 -7.74 6.32
CA HIS A 24 5.10 -8.17 7.65
C HIS A 24 6.54 -8.72 7.64
N GLU A 25 6.88 -9.61 6.68
CA GLU A 25 8.22 -10.17 6.55
C GLU A 25 9.29 -9.07 6.39
N VAL A 26 9.01 -8.05 5.56
CA VAL A 26 9.91 -6.90 5.38
C VAL A 26 10.07 -6.10 6.67
N LEU A 27 8.97 -5.74 7.34
CA LEU A 27 9.02 -4.97 8.58
C LEU A 27 9.76 -5.71 9.69
N VAL A 28 9.63 -7.04 9.78
CA VAL A 28 10.37 -7.87 10.76
C VAL A 28 11.88 -7.77 10.54
N GLU A 29 12.35 -7.90 9.27
CA GLU A 29 13.80 -7.77 8.99
C GLU A 29 14.31 -6.35 9.24
N VAL A 30 13.53 -5.33 8.90
CA VAL A 30 13.89 -3.93 9.17
C VAL A 30 13.99 -3.67 10.69
N VAL A 31 13.05 -4.16 11.49
CA VAL A 31 13.09 -4.03 12.96
C VAL A 31 14.29 -4.75 13.57
N LYS A 32 14.65 -5.94 13.08
CA LYS A 32 15.86 -6.64 13.54
C LYS A 32 17.10 -5.78 13.34
N LEU A 33 17.30 -5.24 12.13
CA LEU A 33 18.44 -4.36 11.84
C LEU A 33 18.42 -3.08 12.69
N ALA A 34 17.23 -2.53 12.95
CA ALA A 34 17.07 -1.34 13.77
C ALA A 34 17.48 -1.60 15.23
N ARG A 35 17.07 -2.72 15.83
CA ARG A 35 17.42 -3.11 17.20
C ARG A 35 18.90 -3.42 17.35
N GLU A 36 19.52 -4.07 16.37
CA GLU A 36 20.95 -4.37 16.33
C GLU A 36 21.82 -3.13 16.04
N ASN A 37 21.21 -1.97 15.82
CA ASN A 37 21.88 -0.74 15.40
C ASN A 37 22.76 -0.92 14.13
N ASN A 38 22.37 -1.81 13.24
CA ASN A 38 23.14 -2.23 12.06
C ASN A 38 22.42 -1.88 10.75
N ILE A 39 21.88 -0.65 10.66
CA ILE A 39 21.23 -0.19 9.43
C ILE A 39 22.29 0.37 8.49
N THR A 40 22.85 -0.51 7.68
CA THR A 40 23.80 -0.16 6.61
C THR A 40 23.21 -0.53 5.25
N LYS A 41 23.65 0.15 4.20
CA LYS A 41 23.23 -0.18 2.82
C LYS A 41 23.46 -1.67 2.53
N LYS A 42 24.62 -2.22 2.93
CA LYS A 42 24.99 -3.62 2.73
C LYS A 42 24.00 -4.60 3.38
N GLU A 43 23.52 -4.29 4.57
CA GLU A 43 22.54 -5.14 5.27
C GLU A 43 21.14 -4.99 4.67
N LEU A 44 20.76 -3.80 4.21
CA LEU A 44 19.50 -3.57 3.50
C LEU A 44 19.44 -4.36 2.20
N ASP A 45 20.53 -4.36 1.43
CA ASP A 45 20.62 -5.09 0.15
C ASP A 45 20.53 -6.61 0.34
N LYS A 46 20.70 -7.13 1.56
CA LYS A 46 20.51 -8.55 1.89
C LYS A 46 19.05 -8.92 2.18
N ILE A 47 18.19 -7.98 2.59
CA ILE A 47 16.79 -8.26 2.96
C ILE A 47 16.03 -8.97 1.83
N PRO A 48 16.09 -8.51 0.57
CA PRO A 48 15.42 -9.20 -0.54
C PRO A 48 15.78 -10.66 -0.67
N TYR A 49 17.05 -11.00 -0.48
CA TYR A 49 17.56 -12.37 -0.59
C TYR A 49 17.19 -13.24 0.62
N LYS A 50 17.05 -12.65 1.80
CA LYS A 50 16.55 -13.36 2.99
C LYS A 50 15.08 -13.74 2.86
N ILE A 51 14.26 -12.85 2.26
CA ILE A 51 12.81 -13.03 2.11
C ILE A 51 12.51 -13.88 0.87
N ILE A 52 13.09 -13.54 -0.29
CA ILE A 52 12.90 -14.25 -1.55
C ILE A 52 14.13 -15.13 -1.83
N GLN A 53 14.10 -16.33 -1.28
CA GLN A 53 15.17 -17.30 -1.40
C GLN A 53 15.06 -18.11 -2.71
N GLY A 54 16.22 -18.55 -3.25
CA GLY A 54 16.28 -19.38 -4.47
C GLY A 54 15.99 -18.59 -5.74
N ASP A 55 15.66 -19.31 -6.80
CA ASP A 55 15.58 -18.79 -8.17
C ASP A 55 14.14 -18.68 -8.66
N LYS A 56 13.16 -19.15 -7.88
CA LYS A 56 11.74 -19.18 -8.26
C LYS A 56 11.01 -17.99 -7.65
N ALA A 57 10.27 -17.28 -8.50
CA ALA A 57 9.35 -16.24 -8.08
C ALA A 57 8.15 -16.81 -7.30
N ARG A 58 7.62 -16.06 -6.34
CA ARG A 58 6.44 -16.43 -5.54
C ARG A 58 5.16 -15.79 -6.07
N TYR A 59 5.23 -14.51 -6.50
CA TYR A 59 4.05 -13.70 -6.84
C TYR A 59 4.19 -12.92 -8.14
N ARG A 60 5.41 -12.77 -8.69
CA ARG A 60 5.69 -11.96 -9.87
C ARG A 60 6.23 -12.79 -11.02
N CYS A 61 6.49 -12.13 -12.14
CA CYS A 61 7.02 -12.76 -13.35
C CYS A 61 8.39 -13.40 -13.14
N CYS A 62 9.23 -12.84 -12.26
CA CYS A 62 10.56 -13.36 -11.98
C CYS A 62 11.06 -12.96 -10.58
N VAL A 63 12.06 -13.70 -10.09
CA VAL A 63 12.68 -13.49 -8.77
C VAL A 63 13.36 -12.13 -8.64
N TYR A 64 13.94 -11.61 -9.71
CA TYR A 64 14.61 -10.30 -9.72
C TYR A 64 13.62 -9.18 -9.45
N LYS A 65 12.45 -9.22 -10.10
CA LYS A 65 11.37 -8.26 -9.89
C LYS A 65 10.84 -8.31 -8.46
N GLU A 66 10.66 -9.48 -7.89
CA GLU A 66 10.23 -9.62 -6.50
C GLU A 66 11.24 -9.04 -5.52
N ARG A 67 12.53 -9.31 -5.74
CA ARG A 67 13.60 -8.76 -4.90
C ARG A 67 13.65 -7.23 -4.97
N GLU A 68 13.48 -6.65 -6.15
CA GLU A 68 13.42 -5.18 -6.26
C GLU A 68 12.23 -4.59 -5.52
N VAL A 69 11.03 -5.19 -5.65
CA VAL A 69 9.84 -4.78 -4.87
C VAL A 69 10.09 -4.86 -3.36
N VAL A 70 10.79 -5.89 -2.89
CA VAL A 70 11.16 -6.03 -1.47
C VAL A 70 12.17 -4.95 -1.07
N ALA A 71 13.16 -4.64 -1.92
CA ALA A 71 14.14 -3.61 -1.66
C ALA A 71 13.50 -2.22 -1.54
N GLU A 72 12.60 -1.84 -2.47
CA GLU A 72 11.86 -0.58 -2.40
C GLU A 72 11.01 -0.50 -1.11
N ARG A 73 10.34 -1.58 -0.72
CA ARG A 73 9.58 -1.64 0.54
C ARG A 73 10.46 -1.46 1.77
N ALA A 74 11.63 -2.09 1.79
CA ALA A 74 12.56 -1.96 2.90
C ALA A 74 13.08 -0.51 3.02
N ARG A 75 13.30 0.18 1.90
CA ARG A 75 13.67 1.61 1.89
C ARG A 75 12.58 2.48 2.51
N ILE A 76 11.33 2.33 2.07
CA ILE A 76 10.19 3.08 2.65
C ILE A 76 10.01 2.75 4.14
N ALA A 77 10.19 1.51 4.56
CA ALA A 77 10.11 1.10 5.95
C ALA A 77 11.19 1.75 6.85
N LEU A 78 12.21 2.35 6.25
CA LEU A 78 13.26 3.12 6.90
C LEU A 78 13.17 4.63 6.68
N ASP A 79 12.04 5.10 6.19
CA ASP A 79 11.83 6.50 5.88
C ASP A 79 12.73 7.03 4.74
N LEU A 80 13.09 6.15 3.80
CA LEU A 80 13.85 6.49 2.61
C LEU A 80 12.93 6.60 1.40
N ASN A 81 13.24 7.52 0.49
CA ASN A 81 12.54 7.56 -0.79
C ASN A 81 12.80 6.26 -1.57
N PRO A 82 11.78 5.57 -2.08
CA PRO A 82 11.95 4.31 -2.81
C PRO A 82 12.85 4.46 -4.04
N ASN A 83 12.76 5.60 -4.73
CA ASN A 83 13.44 5.89 -5.99
C ASN A 83 14.61 6.87 -5.85
N GLY A 84 14.92 7.30 -4.63
CA GLY A 84 15.93 8.33 -4.37
C GLY A 84 17.33 7.77 -4.16
N GLU A 85 18.33 8.56 -4.54
CA GLU A 85 19.72 8.34 -4.11
C GLU A 85 19.80 8.31 -2.58
N ASN A 86 20.60 7.37 -2.05
CA ASN A 86 20.72 7.10 -0.62
C ASN A 86 21.17 8.34 0.16
N LYS A 87 20.25 9.16 0.63
CA LYS A 87 20.51 10.05 1.76
C LYS A 87 20.87 9.17 2.95
N LYS A 88 21.88 9.54 3.73
CA LYS A 88 22.26 8.82 4.96
C LYS A 88 20.99 8.56 5.77
N VAL A 89 20.76 7.27 6.09
CA VAL A 89 19.61 6.86 6.91
C VAL A 89 19.73 7.56 8.26
N ASN A 90 18.97 8.62 8.46
CA ASN A 90 18.95 9.30 9.75
C ASN A 90 17.95 8.61 10.67
N THR A 91 18.42 7.54 11.30
CA THR A 91 17.62 6.72 12.23
C THR A 91 17.51 7.33 13.62
N GLU A 92 18.14 8.47 13.88
CA GLU A 92 18.22 9.06 15.23
C GLU A 92 17.16 10.13 15.50
N LYS A 93 16.61 10.74 14.46
CA LYS A 93 15.60 11.78 14.62
C LYS A 93 14.31 11.39 13.88
N ILE A 94 13.23 11.31 14.64
CA ILE A 94 11.88 11.26 14.07
C ILE A 94 11.55 12.70 13.65
N ASN A 95 11.76 13.02 12.38
CA ASN A 95 11.38 14.30 11.79
C ASN A 95 10.14 14.09 10.95
N ILE A 96 8.98 14.30 11.54
CA ILE A 96 7.72 14.43 10.80
C ILE A 96 7.48 15.92 10.67
N LYS A 97 7.52 16.44 9.45
CA LYS A 97 7.08 17.79 9.15
C LYS A 97 5.60 17.76 8.83
N ASP A 98 4.83 18.69 9.36
CA ASP A 98 3.44 18.86 8.99
C ASP A 98 3.32 19.07 7.47
N GLY A 99 2.39 18.32 6.84
CA GLY A 99 2.18 18.37 5.39
C GLY A 99 3.15 17.54 4.55
N GLU A 100 4.08 16.78 5.15
CA GLU A 100 4.98 15.90 4.40
C GLU A 100 4.25 14.69 3.81
N GLN A 101 4.61 14.31 2.59
CA GLN A 101 4.03 13.14 1.92
C GLN A 101 4.36 11.85 2.70
N ILE A 102 3.33 11.05 2.95
CA ILE A 102 3.46 9.78 3.67
C ILE A 102 3.26 8.60 2.72
N ILE A 103 2.55 8.80 1.60
CA ILE A 103 2.16 7.75 0.66
C ILE A 103 3.06 7.79 -0.57
N TYR A 104 3.66 6.66 -0.92
CA TYR A 104 4.60 6.52 -2.04
C TYR A 104 4.19 5.42 -2.99
N VAL A 105 4.56 5.57 -4.26
CA VAL A 105 4.42 4.53 -5.29
C VAL A 105 5.72 3.75 -5.40
N LEU A 106 5.63 2.44 -5.26
CA LEU A 106 6.69 1.49 -5.56
C LEU A 106 6.70 1.24 -7.07
N GLU A 107 7.65 1.80 -7.78
CA GLU A 107 7.69 1.71 -9.24
C GLU A 107 7.90 0.27 -9.72
N ALA A 108 8.72 -0.50 -9.01
CA ALA A 108 8.94 -1.91 -9.31
C ALA A 108 7.66 -2.75 -9.19
N ALA A 109 6.70 -2.33 -8.36
CA ALA A 109 5.45 -3.04 -8.16
C ALA A 109 4.29 -2.51 -9.04
N CYS A 110 4.43 -1.31 -9.63
CA CYS A 110 3.37 -0.62 -10.39
C CYS A 110 3.49 -0.90 -11.90
N ASP A 111 3.27 -2.15 -12.33
CA ASP A 111 3.53 -2.58 -13.71
C ASP A 111 2.46 -3.46 -14.34
N SER A 112 1.49 -3.94 -13.56
CA SER A 112 0.56 -4.98 -14.03
C SER A 112 -0.86 -4.47 -14.27
N CYS A 113 -1.11 -3.18 -14.10
CA CYS A 113 -2.41 -2.59 -14.41
C CYS A 113 -2.57 -2.35 -15.92
N PRO A 114 -3.79 -2.50 -16.45
CA PRO A 114 -4.07 -2.13 -17.82
C PRO A 114 -3.72 -0.67 -18.10
N ILE A 115 -3.15 -0.42 -19.27
CA ILE A 115 -2.80 0.92 -19.75
C ILE A 115 -4.02 1.59 -20.37
N ASN A 116 -4.84 0.78 -21.04
CA ASN A 116 -5.96 1.23 -21.86
C ASN A 116 -7.25 1.35 -21.04
N ASP A 117 -7.97 2.45 -21.20
CA ASP A 117 -9.25 2.65 -20.52
C ASP A 117 -10.35 1.74 -21.04
N PHE A 118 -10.33 1.43 -22.36
CA PHE A 118 -11.30 0.54 -23.01
C PHE A 118 -10.60 -0.57 -23.77
N THR A 119 -11.06 -1.82 -23.57
CA THR A 119 -10.56 -3.00 -24.27
C THR A 119 -11.73 -3.86 -24.77
N VAL A 120 -11.53 -4.53 -25.91
CA VAL A 120 -12.47 -5.52 -26.42
C VAL A 120 -12.16 -6.87 -25.78
N THR A 121 -13.15 -7.45 -25.11
CA THR A 121 -13.04 -8.76 -24.44
C THR A 121 -13.40 -9.92 -25.38
N ASP A 122 -13.23 -11.15 -24.92
CA ASP A 122 -13.60 -12.37 -25.67
C ASP A 122 -15.10 -12.53 -25.88
N LEU A 123 -15.93 -11.71 -25.26
CA LEU A 123 -17.37 -11.65 -25.50
C LEU A 123 -17.71 -11.05 -26.87
N CYS A 124 -16.76 -10.45 -27.59
CA CYS A 124 -16.99 -9.88 -28.90
C CYS A 124 -17.38 -10.98 -29.91
N ARG A 125 -18.56 -10.82 -30.49
CA ARG A 125 -19.12 -11.77 -31.48
C ARG A 125 -18.86 -11.39 -32.95
N GLY A 126 -18.12 -10.31 -33.21
CA GLY A 126 -17.89 -9.85 -34.56
C GLY A 126 -19.20 -9.55 -35.31
N CYS A 127 -20.17 -8.94 -34.63
CA CYS A 127 -21.52 -8.73 -35.15
C CYS A 127 -21.52 -7.88 -36.43
N LEU A 128 -22.44 -8.17 -37.35
CA LEU A 128 -22.53 -7.47 -38.64
C LEU A 128 -22.94 -5.99 -38.50
N ALA A 129 -23.66 -5.65 -37.45
CA ALA A 129 -24.15 -4.29 -37.23
C ALA A 129 -23.06 -3.28 -36.86
N HIS A 130 -21.88 -3.73 -36.44
CA HIS A 130 -20.70 -2.91 -36.14
C HIS A 130 -20.97 -1.62 -35.34
N ARG A 131 -21.97 -1.60 -34.44
CA ARG A 131 -22.43 -0.41 -33.73
C ARG A 131 -21.33 0.28 -32.93
N CYS A 132 -20.38 -0.48 -32.38
CA CYS A 132 -19.25 0.10 -31.69
C CYS A 132 -18.35 0.93 -32.61
N LYS A 133 -18.13 0.49 -33.85
CA LYS A 133 -17.36 1.23 -34.84
C LYS A 133 -18.10 2.48 -35.28
N GLU A 134 -19.41 2.37 -35.58
CA GLU A 134 -20.24 3.49 -36.01
C GLU A 134 -20.39 4.58 -34.95
N SER A 135 -20.42 4.18 -33.66
CA SER A 135 -20.47 5.11 -32.53
C SER A 135 -19.16 5.84 -32.27
N CYS A 136 -18.05 5.39 -32.87
CA CYS A 136 -16.73 5.97 -32.65
C CYS A 136 -16.46 7.16 -33.54
N LYS A 137 -16.65 8.37 -33.03
CA LYS A 137 -16.38 9.62 -33.75
C LYS A 137 -14.90 9.83 -34.13
N PHE A 138 -14.00 9.10 -33.48
CA PHE A 138 -12.55 9.24 -33.68
C PHE A 138 -11.96 8.17 -34.62
N GLY A 139 -12.80 7.29 -35.19
CA GLY A 139 -12.34 6.22 -36.07
C GLY A 139 -11.36 5.24 -35.44
N ALA A 140 -11.39 5.12 -34.11
CA ALA A 140 -10.46 4.29 -33.34
C ALA A 140 -10.81 2.79 -33.38
N ILE A 141 -11.94 2.38 -34.00
CA ILE A 141 -12.36 0.98 -34.00
C ILE A 141 -12.24 0.38 -35.37
N SER A 142 -11.50 -0.69 -35.48
CA SER A 142 -11.36 -1.53 -36.67
C SER A 142 -11.79 -2.97 -36.35
N TYR A 143 -11.87 -3.79 -37.40
CA TYR A 143 -12.13 -5.22 -37.26
C TYR A 143 -10.93 -5.99 -37.77
N ILE A 144 -10.43 -6.89 -36.93
CA ILE A 144 -9.27 -7.76 -37.19
C ILE A 144 -9.71 -9.20 -36.87
N ASN A 145 -9.56 -10.11 -37.79
CA ASN A 145 -9.94 -11.52 -37.64
C ASN A 145 -11.35 -11.75 -37.04
N GLY A 146 -12.32 -10.96 -37.54
CA GLY A 146 -13.72 -11.10 -37.12
C GLY A 146 -14.05 -10.50 -35.75
N ARG A 147 -13.12 -9.75 -35.11
CA ARG A 147 -13.31 -9.10 -33.80
C ARG A 147 -13.06 -7.60 -33.92
N ALA A 148 -13.77 -6.84 -33.12
CA ALA A 148 -13.47 -5.43 -32.94
C ALA A 148 -12.11 -5.25 -32.29
N TYR A 149 -11.36 -4.24 -32.70
CA TYR A 149 -10.09 -3.81 -32.12
C TYR A 149 -10.15 -2.31 -31.91
N ILE A 150 -9.67 -1.85 -30.78
CA ILE A 150 -9.57 -0.43 -30.41
C ILE A 150 -8.13 0.03 -30.55
N ASP A 151 -7.90 0.94 -31.50
CA ASP A 151 -6.63 1.64 -31.65
C ASP A 151 -6.49 2.65 -30.50
N GLN A 152 -5.53 2.39 -29.59
CA GLN A 152 -5.37 3.18 -28.37
C GLN A 152 -4.83 4.59 -28.65
N ASP A 153 -4.06 4.78 -29.72
CA ASP A 153 -3.52 6.10 -30.08
C ASP A 153 -4.64 7.05 -30.56
N LYS A 154 -5.64 6.51 -31.22
CA LYS A 154 -6.81 7.25 -31.66
C LYS A 154 -7.92 7.34 -30.64
N CYS A 155 -7.93 6.45 -29.66
CA CYS A 155 -8.99 6.38 -28.65
C CYS A 155 -8.93 7.60 -27.71
N LYS A 156 -10.09 8.26 -27.53
CA LYS A 156 -10.24 9.39 -26.59
C LYS A 156 -11.00 9.02 -25.33
N SER A 157 -11.11 7.73 -25.02
CA SER A 157 -11.73 7.20 -23.79
C SER A 157 -13.14 7.73 -23.50
N CYS A 158 -13.93 8.02 -24.56
CA CYS A 158 -15.26 8.63 -24.41
C CYS A 158 -16.38 7.65 -24.03
N GLY A 159 -16.15 6.33 -24.10
CA GLY A 159 -17.10 5.29 -23.72
C GLY A 159 -18.26 5.03 -24.67
N ALA A 160 -18.37 5.74 -25.80
CA ALA A 160 -19.48 5.59 -26.75
C ALA A 160 -19.61 4.15 -27.29
N CYS A 161 -18.47 3.53 -27.60
CA CYS A 161 -18.42 2.14 -28.08
C CYS A 161 -18.91 1.11 -27.07
N LYS A 162 -18.61 1.32 -25.76
CA LYS A 162 -19.11 0.47 -24.67
C LYS A 162 -20.63 0.53 -24.59
N LYS A 163 -21.20 1.75 -24.63
CA LYS A 163 -22.65 1.94 -24.57
C LYS A 163 -23.36 1.37 -25.81
N ALA A 164 -22.70 1.38 -26.99
CA ALA A 164 -23.27 0.88 -28.24
C ALA A 164 -23.18 -0.65 -28.37
N CYS A 165 -22.35 -1.32 -27.58
CA CYS A 165 -22.18 -2.77 -27.68
C CYS A 165 -23.32 -3.51 -26.98
N GLN A 166 -24.07 -4.31 -27.71
CA GLN A 166 -25.21 -5.09 -27.19
C GLN A 166 -24.77 -6.36 -26.42
N TYR A 167 -23.49 -6.73 -26.54
CA TYR A 167 -22.92 -7.92 -25.88
C TYR A 167 -22.04 -7.58 -24.69
N ASP A 168 -21.98 -6.30 -24.27
CA ASP A 168 -21.06 -5.82 -23.23
C ASP A 168 -19.60 -6.26 -23.42
N ALA A 169 -19.23 -6.47 -24.68
CA ALA A 169 -17.90 -6.96 -25.06
C ALA A 169 -16.79 -5.91 -24.97
N ILE A 170 -17.12 -4.66 -24.61
CA ILE A 170 -16.14 -3.59 -24.41
C ILE A 170 -16.10 -3.24 -22.93
N SER A 171 -14.99 -3.58 -22.31
CA SER A 171 -14.76 -3.34 -20.88
C SER A 171 -14.02 -2.03 -20.67
N GLU A 172 -14.46 -1.28 -19.67
CA GLU A 172 -13.77 -0.11 -19.15
C GLU A 172 -12.83 -0.52 -18.01
N MET A 173 -11.58 -0.13 -18.12
CA MET A 173 -10.50 -0.56 -17.24
C MET A 173 -9.96 0.62 -16.45
N ILE A 174 -10.68 1.04 -15.42
CA ILE A 174 -10.22 2.09 -14.51
C ILE A 174 -9.28 1.48 -13.48
N ARG A 175 -8.10 2.08 -13.29
CA ARG A 175 -7.18 1.61 -12.26
C ARG A 175 -7.76 1.83 -10.87
N PRO A 176 -7.80 0.82 -10.00
CA PRO A 176 -8.43 0.92 -8.70
C PRO A 176 -7.90 2.07 -7.83
N CYS A 177 -6.59 2.31 -7.87
CA CYS A 177 -5.98 3.40 -7.11
C CYS A 177 -6.45 4.79 -7.55
N LYS A 178 -6.70 5.01 -8.85
CA LYS A 178 -7.21 6.28 -9.39
C LYS A 178 -8.69 6.46 -9.05
N SER A 179 -9.49 5.41 -9.15
CA SER A 179 -10.94 5.48 -8.92
C SER A 179 -11.33 5.79 -7.47
N VAL A 180 -10.49 5.41 -6.50
CA VAL A 180 -10.78 5.61 -5.07
C VAL A 180 -10.19 6.90 -4.50
N CYS A 181 -9.43 7.66 -5.28
CA CYS A 181 -8.81 8.89 -4.78
C CYS A 181 -9.84 10.02 -4.70
N PRO A 182 -10.24 10.49 -3.49
CA PRO A 182 -11.30 11.47 -3.34
C PRO A 182 -10.89 12.86 -3.82
N THR A 183 -9.60 13.17 -3.81
CA THR A 183 -9.07 14.48 -4.21
C THR A 183 -8.53 14.51 -5.65
N GLY A 184 -8.53 13.36 -6.34
CA GLY A 184 -7.92 13.25 -7.66
C GLY A 184 -6.40 13.45 -7.67
N ALA A 185 -5.75 13.29 -6.52
CA ALA A 185 -4.29 13.43 -6.39
C ALA A 185 -3.51 12.34 -7.12
N LEU A 186 -4.16 11.23 -7.51
CA LEU A 186 -3.49 10.11 -8.15
C LEU A 186 -3.75 10.10 -9.65
N ASP A 187 -2.69 10.14 -10.43
CA ASP A 187 -2.73 10.09 -11.89
C ASP A 187 -1.76 9.02 -12.43
N ILE A 188 -1.72 8.88 -13.76
CA ILE A 188 -0.90 7.91 -14.45
C ILE A 188 0.08 8.66 -15.37
N ASN A 189 1.36 8.38 -15.19
CA ASN A 189 2.39 8.86 -16.11
C ASN A 189 2.20 8.20 -17.48
N LYS A 190 2.09 9.01 -18.52
CA LYS A 190 1.83 8.53 -19.89
C LYS A 190 3.03 7.78 -20.48
N ASP A 191 4.25 8.18 -20.10
CA ASP A 191 5.49 7.60 -20.65
C ASP A 191 5.84 6.27 -19.99
N THR A 192 5.72 6.22 -18.66
CA THR A 192 6.08 5.03 -17.87
C THR A 192 4.90 4.13 -17.56
N SER A 193 3.68 4.58 -17.78
CA SER A 193 2.43 3.91 -17.39
C SER A 193 2.32 3.60 -15.89
N LYS A 194 3.10 4.27 -15.06
CA LYS A 194 3.08 4.12 -13.59
C LYS A 194 2.19 5.16 -12.93
N ALA A 195 1.71 4.84 -11.74
CA ALA A 195 0.95 5.80 -10.94
C ALA A 195 1.86 6.92 -10.42
N ILE A 196 1.34 8.14 -10.40
CA ILE A 196 1.98 9.31 -9.80
C ILE A 196 1.03 9.89 -8.77
N ILE A 197 1.58 10.38 -7.67
CA ILE A 197 0.83 11.09 -6.64
C ILE A 197 1.24 12.56 -6.67
N HIS A 198 0.25 13.43 -6.89
CA HIS A 198 0.42 14.89 -6.80
C HIS A 198 0.34 15.29 -5.33
N GLU A 199 1.48 15.64 -4.75
CA GLU A 199 1.62 15.93 -3.31
C GLU A 199 0.70 17.07 -2.86
N GLU A 200 0.55 18.09 -3.68
CA GLU A 200 -0.28 19.28 -3.41
C GLU A 200 -1.78 18.97 -3.29
N LYS A 201 -2.23 17.83 -3.80
CA LYS A 201 -3.63 17.36 -3.73
C LYS A 201 -3.81 16.19 -2.77
N CYS A 202 -2.71 15.57 -2.35
CA CYS A 202 -2.77 14.36 -1.54
C CYS A 202 -3.05 14.70 -0.08
N VAL A 203 -4.14 14.16 0.47
CA VAL A 203 -4.51 14.31 1.89
C VAL A 203 -4.06 13.10 2.74
N ASN A 204 -3.18 12.27 2.23
CA ASN A 204 -2.61 11.10 2.92
C ASN A 204 -3.64 10.12 3.52
N CYS A 205 -4.84 10.02 2.96
CA CYS A 205 -5.93 9.18 3.49
C CYS A 205 -5.72 7.66 3.37
N GLY A 206 -4.79 7.21 2.50
CA GLY A 206 -4.45 5.79 2.33
C GLY A 206 -5.45 4.94 1.51
N ALA A 207 -6.55 5.50 0.99
CA ALA A 207 -7.54 4.75 0.21
C ALA A 207 -6.91 4.02 -0.99
N CYS A 208 -5.98 4.66 -1.68
CA CYS A 208 -5.26 4.08 -2.81
C CYS A 208 -4.37 2.87 -2.44
N MET A 209 -3.85 2.82 -1.21
CA MET A 209 -3.08 1.67 -0.70
C MET A 209 -3.97 0.44 -0.55
N SER A 210 -5.17 0.62 0.01
CA SER A 210 -6.13 -0.47 0.22
C SER A 210 -6.69 -0.99 -1.11
N ALA A 211 -6.88 -0.09 -2.09
CA ALA A 211 -7.42 -0.44 -3.39
C ALA A 211 -6.41 -1.09 -4.34
N CYS A 212 -5.10 -0.92 -4.12
CA CYS A 212 -4.10 -1.46 -5.02
C CYS A 212 -3.90 -2.97 -4.84
N PRO A 213 -4.32 -3.84 -5.79
CA PRO A 213 -4.21 -5.29 -5.65
C PRO A 213 -2.76 -5.77 -5.72
N PHE A 214 -1.87 -4.99 -6.31
CA PHE A 214 -0.45 -5.30 -6.44
C PHE A 214 0.38 -4.80 -5.26
N GLY A 215 -0.23 -4.02 -4.36
CA GLY A 215 0.46 -3.38 -3.26
C GLY A 215 1.56 -2.41 -3.72
N ALA A 216 1.40 -1.81 -4.89
CA ALA A 216 2.36 -0.86 -5.43
C ALA A 216 2.35 0.49 -4.70
N ILE A 217 1.35 0.75 -3.87
CA ILE A 217 1.29 1.96 -3.06
C ILE A 217 1.52 1.57 -1.61
N SER A 218 2.45 2.24 -0.96
CA SER A 218 2.84 1.97 0.41
C SER A 218 3.02 3.26 1.20
N ASP A 219 2.84 3.14 2.50
CA ASP A 219 3.09 4.21 3.46
C ASP A 219 4.52 4.17 3.96
N ARG A 220 5.01 5.34 4.30
CA ARG A 220 6.25 5.55 5.06
C ARG A 220 6.07 4.99 6.47
N SER A 221 7.08 4.34 7.00
CA SER A 221 7.03 3.75 8.34
C SER A 221 8.06 4.36 9.28
N LEU A 222 7.64 4.60 10.51
CA LEU A 222 8.52 5.02 11.62
C LEU A 222 8.88 3.86 12.55
N ILE A 223 8.66 2.61 12.10
CA ILE A 223 8.89 1.43 12.93
C ILE A 223 10.36 1.28 13.36
N ALA A 224 11.30 1.63 12.48
CA ALA A 224 12.72 1.51 12.76
C ALA A 224 13.20 2.48 13.84
N PRO A 225 12.94 3.80 13.76
CA PRO A 225 13.30 4.73 14.84
C PRO A 225 12.60 4.40 16.16
N VAL A 226 11.32 3.99 16.14
CA VAL A 226 10.61 3.58 17.37
C VAL A 226 11.25 2.33 17.98
N ALA A 227 11.59 1.32 17.17
CA ALA A 227 12.26 0.10 17.66
C ALA A 227 13.61 0.41 18.34
N ARG A 228 14.38 1.35 17.78
CA ARG A 228 15.65 1.80 18.38
C ARG A 228 15.45 2.56 19.70
N LEU A 229 14.45 3.44 19.75
CA LEU A 229 14.13 4.16 20.99
C LEU A 229 13.75 3.21 22.11
N LEU A 230 12.94 2.20 21.81
CA LEU A 230 12.54 1.17 22.78
C LEU A 230 13.73 0.32 23.27
N GLU A 231 14.69 0.04 22.39
CA GLU A 231 15.90 -0.74 22.74
C GLU A 231 16.85 0.04 23.63
N LYS A 232 17.06 1.34 23.38
CA LYS A 232 17.95 2.20 24.17
C LYS A 232 17.51 2.39 25.61
N LYS A 233 16.22 2.28 25.91
CA LYS A 233 15.62 2.43 27.26
C LYS A 233 15.98 3.72 28.01
N GLU A 234 16.47 4.73 27.29
CA GLU A 234 16.91 6.01 27.87
C GLU A 234 15.74 6.92 28.26
N LYS A 235 14.57 6.70 27.66
CA LYS A 235 13.38 7.55 27.82
C LYS A 235 12.15 6.71 28.14
N ASN A 236 11.21 7.33 28.85
CA ASN A 236 9.89 6.76 29.06
C ASN A 236 9.05 6.98 27.78
N ILE A 237 8.75 5.90 27.08
CA ILE A 237 7.96 5.92 25.84
C ILE A 237 6.58 5.37 26.18
N TYR A 238 5.55 6.12 25.79
CA TYR A 238 4.14 5.75 25.96
C TYR A 238 3.50 5.48 24.60
N ALA A 239 2.57 4.54 24.56
CA ALA A 239 1.77 4.29 23.36
C ALA A 239 0.42 4.96 23.51
N ILE A 240 -0.03 5.70 22.48
CA ILE A 240 -1.40 6.19 22.35
C ILE A 240 -2.03 5.40 21.20
N VAL A 241 -3.17 4.77 21.45
CA VAL A 241 -3.86 3.91 20.50
C VAL A 241 -5.25 4.47 20.18
N ALA A 242 -5.60 4.43 18.89
CA ALA A 242 -6.94 4.78 18.45
C ALA A 242 -7.94 3.65 18.78
N PRO A 243 -9.25 3.95 18.96
CA PRO A 243 -10.29 2.93 19.22
C PRO A 243 -10.33 1.82 18.15
N ALA A 244 -9.94 2.12 16.92
CA ALA A 244 -9.84 1.16 15.82
C ALA A 244 -8.94 -0.05 16.08
N ILE A 245 -8.10 -0.02 17.12
CA ILE A 245 -7.25 -1.16 17.52
C ILE A 245 -8.08 -2.39 17.89
N THR A 246 -9.30 -2.20 18.37
CA THR A 246 -10.20 -3.31 18.74
C THR A 246 -10.60 -4.16 17.53
N GLY A 247 -10.71 -3.56 16.34
CA GLY A 247 -10.98 -4.27 15.09
C GLY A 247 -9.76 -4.96 14.46
N GLN A 248 -8.55 -4.75 15.01
CA GLN A 248 -7.31 -5.31 14.47
C GLN A 248 -6.86 -6.58 15.19
N VAL A 249 -7.50 -6.90 16.31
CA VAL A 249 -7.23 -8.11 17.07
C VAL A 249 -8.47 -8.98 17.15
N PRO A 250 -8.33 -10.33 17.25
CA PRO A 250 -9.48 -11.21 17.43
C PRO A 250 -10.32 -10.80 18.64
N ALA A 251 -11.65 -10.91 18.54
CA ALA A 251 -12.60 -10.51 19.60
C ALA A 251 -12.35 -11.18 20.96
N ILE A 252 -11.65 -12.32 20.99
CA ILE A 252 -11.24 -13.00 22.21
C ILE A 252 -10.14 -12.27 22.99
N ILE A 253 -9.44 -11.33 22.35
CA ILE A 253 -8.32 -10.60 22.97
C ILE A 253 -8.88 -9.37 23.66
N THR A 254 -8.69 -9.31 24.98
CA THR A 254 -9.13 -8.20 25.81
C THR A 254 -8.18 -6.99 25.70
N TYR A 255 -8.71 -5.81 25.98
CA TYR A 255 -7.91 -4.58 26.07
C TYR A 255 -6.69 -4.72 26.99
N GLY A 256 -6.87 -5.34 28.18
CA GLY A 256 -5.77 -5.60 29.12
C GLY A 256 -4.65 -6.46 28.52
N GLN A 257 -5.00 -7.42 27.68
CA GLN A 257 -4.01 -8.25 26.98
C GLN A 257 -3.25 -7.43 25.93
N VAL A 258 -3.93 -6.54 25.18
CA VAL A 258 -3.28 -5.62 24.24
C VAL A 258 -2.33 -4.68 24.99
N LYS A 259 -2.80 -4.06 26.08
CA LYS A 259 -1.99 -3.20 26.94
C LYS A 259 -0.73 -3.90 27.46
N ASN A 260 -0.88 -5.12 27.95
CA ASN A 260 0.25 -5.92 28.43
C ASN A 260 1.22 -6.31 27.29
N ALA A 261 0.71 -6.61 26.11
CA ALA A 261 1.54 -6.89 24.94
C ALA A 261 2.37 -5.66 24.54
N ILE A 262 1.79 -4.47 24.52
CA ILE A 262 2.48 -3.21 24.22
C ILE A 262 3.55 -2.92 25.30
N LYS A 263 3.23 -3.10 26.57
CA LYS A 263 4.23 -2.96 27.65
C LYS A 263 5.38 -3.97 27.50
N SER A 264 5.11 -5.19 27.05
CA SER A 264 6.15 -6.20 26.82
C SER A 264 7.10 -5.86 25.67
N LEU A 265 6.69 -4.97 24.75
CA LEU A 265 7.56 -4.45 23.70
C LEU A 265 8.56 -3.40 24.21
N GLY A 266 8.37 -2.88 25.44
CA GLY A 266 9.24 -1.89 26.04
C GLY A 266 8.61 -0.51 26.26
N PHE A 267 7.33 -0.33 25.89
CA PHE A 267 6.59 0.88 26.26
C PHE A 267 6.29 0.90 27.76
N LYS A 268 6.36 2.07 28.38
CA LYS A 268 6.05 2.25 29.80
C LYS A 268 4.59 2.00 30.12
N ASP A 269 3.69 2.56 29.29
CA ASP A 269 2.26 2.32 29.38
C ASP A 269 1.55 2.58 28.05
N MET A 270 0.25 2.26 28.00
CA MET A 270 -0.63 2.47 26.85
C MET A 270 -1.88 3.24 27.30
N TYR A 271 -2.24 4.26 26.52
CA TYR A 271 -3.43 5.08 26.69
C TYR A 271 -4.30 5.03 25.44
N GLU A 272 -5.62 5.12 25.63
CA GLU A 272 -6.55 5.27 24.52
C GLU A 272 -6.71 6.74 24.15
N ALA A 273 -6.69 7.05 22.85
CA ALA A 273 -6.95 8.40 22.35
C ALA A 273 -8.38 8.87 22.71
N ALA A 274 -9.34 7.95 22.87
CA ALA A 274 -10.69 8.23 23.30
C ALA A 274 -10.75 8.94 24.67
N CYS A 275 -9.86 8.61 25.61
CA CYS A 275 -9.82 9.30 26.92
C CYS A 275 -9.51 10.80 26.76
N GLY A 276 -8.70 11.18 25.76
CA GLY A 276 -8.44 12.58 25.45
C GLY A 276 -9.68 13.26 24.82
N ALA A 277 -10.39 12.57 23.95
CA ALA A 277 -11.62 13.07 23.35
C ALA A 277 -12.70 13.32 24.41
N ASP A 278 -12.87 12.41 25.37
CA ASP A 278 -13.80 12.58 26.49
C ASP A 278 -13.46 13.81 27.34
N ALA A 279 -12.17 14.02 27.63
CA ALA A 279 -11.70 15.18 28.38
C ALA A 279 -11.97 16.51 27.64
N VAL A 280 -11.73 16.54 26.32
CA VAL A 280 -12.05 17.69 25.45
C VAL A 280 -13.54 17.97 25.47
N THR A 281 -14.38 16.94 25.29
CA THR A 281 -15.85 17.08 25.32
C THR A 281 -16.35 17.68 26.63
N VAL A 282 -15.82 17.23 27.76
CA VAL A 282 -16.16 17.78 29.07
C VAL A 282 -15.73 19.24 29.20
N HIS A 283 -14.56 19.59 28.67
CA HIS A 283 -14.03 20.94 28.72
C HIS A 283 -14.90 21.89 27.87
N GLU A 284 -15.17 21.51 26.62
CA GLU A 284 -16.03 22.29 25.71
C GLU A 284 -17.46 22.45 26.26
N ALA A 285 -18.03 21.40 26.85
CA ALA A 285 -19.35 21.48 27.48
C ALA A 285 -19.39 22.49 28.65
N ASN A 286 -18.31 22.56 29.46
CA ASN A 286 -18.18 23.54 30.53
C ASN A 286 -17.97 24.98 30.04
N GLU A 287 -17.38 25.18 28.87
CA GLU A 287 -17.24 26.50 28.25
C GLU A 287 -18.57 26.99 27.64
N PHE A 288 -19.47 26.07 27.28
CA PHE A 288 -20.73 26.40 26.63
C PHE A 288 -21.82 26.77 27.62
N VAL A 289 -21.69 26.44 28.90
CA VAL A 289 -22.63 26.75 30.01
C VAL A 289 -22.24 28.06 30.69
#